data_cd8be44bc8cb424aec83a70ccd4e995f
#
_entry.id   cd8be44bc8cb424aec83a70ccd4e995f
#
_cell.length_a   1.000
_cell.length_b   1.000
_cell.length_c   1.000
_cell.angle_alpha   90.00
_cell.angle_beta   90.00
_cell.angle_gamma   90.00
#
_symmetry.space_group_name_H-M   'P 1'
#
loop_
_entity.id
_entity.type
_entity.pdbx_description
1 polymer ?
#
loop_
_entity_poly.entity_id
_entity_poly.type
_entity_poly.pdbx_seq_one_letter_code
_entity_poly.pdbx_strand_id
1 'polypeptide(L)'
;MLIKTPKFWFKNKNRINPLFFILKPFSKIWEVTIQFRLNNGLWEKMPIPIICIGNITVGGSGKTPVTISLQLLLKDMGIKACVVSRGYGGKIKHPHYVSKDDTFHKVGDEPIMLSKQGSVIVSKSKKDGIIKAYNDGFDIVLLDDGYQNSKINKDL
;
A
#
# COMPACT_ATOMS: atom_id res chain seq x y z
N MET A 1 -7.04 17.76 9.54
CA MET A 1 -6.26 17.97 10.78
C MET A 1 -4.90 17.27 10.57
N LEU A 2 -3.83 18.00 10.31
CA LEU A 2 -2.47 17.45 10.15
C LEU A 2 -1.96 17.04 11.54
N ILE A 3 -1.92 15.74 11.80
CA ILE A 3 -1.29 15.20 13.01
C ILE A 3 0.21 15.46 12.87
N LYS A 4 0.70 16.52 13.53
CA LYS A 4 2.14 16.79 13.59
C LYS A 4 2.83 15.66 14.37
N THR A 5 3.82 15.05 13.75
CA THR A 5 4.66 14.05 14.42
C THR A 5 5.20 14.59 15.74
N PRO A 6 5.08 13.83 16.82
CA PRO A 6 5.53 14.29 18.14
C PRO A 6 7.02 14.62 18.14
N LYS A 7 7.39 15.78 18.64
CA LYS A 7 8.80 16.26 18.67
C LYS A 7 9.76 15.31 19.39
N PHE A 8 9.27 14.43 20.27
CA PHE A 8 10.10 13.48 21.00
C PHE A 8 10.60 12.31 20.14
N TRP A 9 10.01 12.05 18.96
CA TRP A 9 10.51 11.02 18.03
C TRP A 9 11.84 11.39 17.37
N PHE A 10 12.15 12.67 17.30
CA PHE A 10 13.35 13.20 16.64
C PHE A 10 14.40 13.74 17.63
N LYS A 11 14.18 13.57 18.94
CA LYS A 11 15.15 14.05 19.96
C LYS A 11 16.28 13.05 20.14
N ASN A 12 17.48 13.62 20.18
CA ASN A 12 18.78 12.97 20.38
C ASN A 12 18.76 11.95 21.53
N LYS A 13 19.52 10.86 21.37
CA LYS A 13 19.64 9.68 22.26
C LYS A 13 19.96 9.99 23.75
N ASN A 14 20.35 11.20 24.08
CA ASN A 14 20.89 11.57 25.43
C ASN A 14 19.87 12.14 26.41
N ARG A 15 18.58 12.24 26.06
CA ARG A 15 17.54 12.63 27.03
C ARG A 15 16.55 11.52 27.20
N ILE A 16 16.64 10.80 28.31
CA ILE A 16 15.70 9.79 28.76
C ILE A 16 14.34 10.48 28.95
N ASN A 17 13.40 10.17 28.06
CA ASN A 17 12.03 10.66 28.18
C ASN A 17 11.21 9.60 28.93
N PRO A 18 10.63 9.90 30.11
CA PRO A 18 9.86 8.93 30.89
C PRO A 18 8.69 8.33 30.09
N LEU A 19 8.15 9.08 29.14
CA LEU A 19 7.13 8.59 28.21
C LEU A 19 7.58 7.38 27.37
N PHE A 20 8.87 7.29 27.07
CA PHE A 20 9.46 6.15 26.35
C PHE A 20 9.33 4.85 27.15
N PHE A 21 9.55 4.89 28.45
CA PHE A 21 9.41 3.70 29.30
C PHE A 21 7.96 3.25 29.43
N ILE A 22 7.03 4.18 29.47
CA ILE A 22 5.59 3.87 29.53
C ILE A 22 5.12 3.27 28.19
N LEU A 23 5.60 3.78 27.05
CA LEU A 23 5.19 3.31 25.72
C LEU A 23 5.92 2.05 25.26
N LYS A 24 7.09 1.74 25.83
CA LYS A 24 7.88 0.56 25.43
C LYS A 24 7.13 -0.77 25.55
N PRO A 25 6.39 -1.10 26.63
CA PRO A 25 5.64 -2.33 26.69
C PRO A 25 4.53 -2.42 25.61
N PHE A 26 3.86 -1.31 25.31
CA PHE A 26 2.86 -1.27 24.25
C PHE A 26 3.47 -1.51 22.87
N SER A 27 4.65 -0.94 22.61
CA SER A 27 5.41 -1.20 21.39
C SER A 27 5.78 -2.69 21.26
N LYS A 28 6.15 -3.33 22.37
CA LYS A 28 6.49 -4.76 22.39
C LYS A 28 5.27 -5.66 22.10
N ILE A 29 4.13 -5.35 22.71
CA ILE A 29 2.86 -6.05 22.44
C ILE A 29 2.49 -5.89 20.95
N TRP A 30 2.64 -4.70 20.38
CA TRP A 30 2.39 -4.44 18.99
C TRP A 30 3.31 -5.24 18.07
N GLU A 31 4.61 -5.27 18.36
CA GLU A 31 5.61 -6.08 17.64
C GLU A 31 5.24 -7.57 17.63
N VAL A 32 4.94 -8.13 18.80
CA VAL A 32 4.53 -9.53 18.95
C VAL A 32 3.24 -9.83 18.17
N THR A 33 2.28 -8.91 18.20
CA THR A 33 1.02 -9.05 17.46
C THR A 33 1.26 -9.07 15.95
N ILE A 34 2.16 -8.21 15.46
CA ILE A 34 2.52 -8.19 14.03
C ILE A 34 3.26 -9.48 13.66
N GLN A 35 4.24 -9.91 14.44
CA GLN A 35 4.97 -11.15 14.19
C GLN A 35 4.03 -12.36 14.19
N PHE A 36 3.12 -12.43 15.16
CA PHE A 36 2.11 -13.50 15.22
C PHE A 36 1.23 -13.53 13.96
N ARG A 37 0.79 -12.36 13.47
CA ARG A 37 0.02 -12.24 12.21
C ARG A 37 0.84 -12.64 10.99
N LEU A 38 2.11 -12.30 10.96
CA LEU A 38 3.00 -12.66 9.85
C LEU A 38 3.28 -14.16 9.82
N ASN A 39 3.50 -14.78 10.99
CA ASN A 39 3.83 -16.20 11.08
C ASN A 39 2.61 -17.12 10.93
N ASN A 40 1.43 -16.69 11.38
CA ASN A 40 0.20 -17.48 11.34
C ASN A 40 -0.78 -16.99 10.24
N GLY A 41 -0.38 -16.04 9.38
CA GLY A 41 -1.18 -15.61 8.26
C GLY A 41 -1.34 -16.74 7.26
N LEU A 42 -2.58 -17.08 6.90
CA LEU A 42 -2.88 -17.93 5.75
C LEU A 42 -2.53 -17.10 4.49
N TRP A 43 -1.31 -17.31 3.98
CA TRP A 43 -0.84 -16.67 2.75
C TRP A 43 -1.59 -17.27 1.56
N GLU A 44 -2.47 -16.49 0.98
CA GLU A 44 -3.21 -16.90 -0.20
C GLU A 44 -2.38 -16.53 -1.44
N LYS A 45 -2.01 -17.56 -2.23
CA LYS A 45 -1.36 -17.36 -3.52
C LYS A 45 -2.39 -16.84 -4.52
N MET A 46 -2.08 -15.71 -5.14
CA MET A 46 -2.94 -15.12 -6.16
C MET A 46 -2.62 -15.73 -7.54
N PRO A 47 -3.59 -15.72 -8.46
CA PRO A 47 -3.41 -16.30 -9.81
C PRO A 47 -2.58 -15.40 -10.74
N ILE A 48 -2.08 -14.27 -10.26
CA ILE A 48 -1.30 -13.27 -10.99
C ILE A 48 -0.10 -12.85 -10.16
N PRO A 49 1.09 -12.63 -10.75
CA PRO A 49 2.26 -12.12 -10.04
C PRO A 49 2.01 -10.77 -9.39
N ILE A 50 2.56 -10.57 -8.19
CA ILE A 50 2.37 -9.36 -7.40
C ILE A 50 3.71 -8.77 -6.99
N ILE A 51 3.96 -7.54 -7.41
CA ILE A 51 5.04 -6.70 -6.88
C ILE A 51 4.46 -5.77 -5.81
N CYS A 52 4.98 -5.85 -4.59
CA CYS A 52 4.52 -5.03 -3.49
C CYS A 52 5.41 -3.81 -3.30
N ILE A 53 4.83 -2.63 -3.47
CA ILE A 53 5.48 -1.36 -3.18
C ILE A 53 5.02 -0.91 -1.80
N GLY A 54 5.89 -1.04 -0.83
CA GLY A 54 5.62 -0.74 0.57
C GLY A 54 6.58 0.26 1.16
N ASN A 55 6.31 0.69 2.38
CA ASN A 55 7.17 1.58 3.14
C ASN A 55 7.37 1.06 4.56
N ILE A 56 8.59 1.11 5.03
CA ILE A 56 8.97 0.77 6.42
C ILE A 56 8.79 1.98 7.34
N THR A 57 8.87 3.20 6.79
CA THR A 57 8.77 4.44 7.55
C THR A 57 7.44 5.15 7.35
N VAL A 58 6.95 5.83 8.37
CA VAL A 58 5.75 6.67 8.28
C VAL A 58 6.14 8.01 7.66
N GLY A 59 5.50 8.38 6.53
CA GLY A 59 5.72 9.67 5.85
C GLY A 59 5.86 9.53 4.33
N GLY A 60 6.14 10.64 3.66
CA GLY A 60 6.33 10.73 2.21
C GLY A 60 7.64 10.09 1.76
N SER A 61 7.65 8.79 1.55
CA SER A 61 8.83 7.97 1.25
C SER A 61 9.08 7.73 -0.23
N GLY A 62 8.40 8.48 -1.10
CA GLY A 62 8.59 8.34 -2.55
C GLY A 62 7.96 7.09 -3.19
N LYS A 63 7.00 6.43 -2.54
CA LYS A 63 6.30 5.26 -3.11
C LYS A 63 5.65 5.58 -4.45
N THR A 64 4.89 6.66 -4.53
CA THR A 64 4.17 7.06 -5.75
C THR A 64 5.10 7.25 -6.96
N PRO A 65 6.25 7.97 -6.87
CA PRO A 65 7.22 8.03 -7.95
C PRO A 65 7.79 6.66 -8.35
N VAL A 66 8.09 5.79 -7.38
CA VAL A 66 8.57 4.43 -7.67
C VAL A 66 7.52 3.61 -8.41
N THR A 67 6.26 3.67 -7.97
CA THR A 67 5.14 2.99 -8.62
C THR A 67 4.98 3.47 -10.07
N ILE A 68 5.05 4.79 -10.29
CA ILE A 68 4.99 5.38 -11.64
C ILE A 68 6.14 4.89 -12.51
N SER A 69 7.38 4.94 -12.01
CA SER A 69 8.54 4.48 -12.76
C SER A 69 8.42 3.00 -13.14
N LEU A 70 7.92 2.19 -12.23
CA LEU A 70 7.72 0.76 -12.48
C LEU A 70 6.58 0.49 -13.47
N GLN A 71 5.47 1.25 -13.42
CA GLN A 71 4.41 1.19 -14.43
C GLN A 71 4.94 1.49 -15.84
N LEU A 72 5.76 2.53 -15.98
CA LEU A 72 6.37 2.91 -17.26
C LEU A 72 7.34 1.85 -17.76
N LEU A 73 8.22 1.34 -16.89
CA LEU A 73 9.16 0.28 -17.24
C LEU A 73 8.45 -0.98 -17.74
N LEU A 74 7.42 -1.45 -17.02
CA LEU A 74 6.65 -2.63 -17.41
C LEU A 74 5.91 -2.41 -18.74
N LYS A 75 5.37 -1.22 -18.95
CA LYS A 75 4.75 -0.83 -20.21
C LYS A 75 5.74 -0.87 -21.38
N ASP A 76 6.96 -0.35 -21.20
CA ASP A 76 8.01 -0.38 -22.21
C ASP A 76 8.46 -1.82 -22.54
N MET A 77 8.36 -2.72 -21.58
CA MET A 77 8.57 -4.17 -21.75
C MET A 77 7.38 -4.90 -22.40
N GLY A 78 6.29 -4.21 -22.71
CA GLY A 78 5.07 -4.82 -23.25
C GLY A 78 4.23 -5.59 -22.24
N ILE A 79 4.50 -5.44 -20.93
CA ILE A 79 3.78 -6.12 -19.84
C ILE A 79 2.59 -5.27 -19.38
N LYS A 80 1.41 -5.87 -19.37
CA LYS A 80 0.18 -5.22 -18.92
C LYS A 80 0.11 -5.18 -17.40
N ALA A 81 0.57 -4.09 -16.79
CA ALA A 81 0.56 -3.89 -15.35
C ALA A 81 -0.68 -3.13 -14.88
N CYS A 82 -1.25 -3.53 -13.75
CA CYS A 82 -2.31 -2.80 -13.06
C CYS A 82 -1.90 -2.47 -11.63
N VAL A 83 -2.05 -1.22 -11.22
CA VAL A 83 -1.87 -0.84 -9.82
C VAL A 83 -3.14 -1.12 -9.04
N VAL A 84 -3.02 -1.78 -7.88
CA VAL A 84 -4.12 -1.96 -6.93
C VAL A 84 -3.82 -1.15 -5.68
N SER A 85 -4.61 -0.09 -5.48
CA SER A 85 -4.50 0.81 -4.33
C SER A 85 -5.74 0.73 -3.44
N ARG A 86 -5.57 1.09 -2.16
CA ARG A 86 -6.68 1.16 -1.21
C ARG A 86 -7.56 2.39 -1.40
N GLY A 87 -7.05 3.42 -2.06
CA GLY A 87 -7.75 4.70 -2.24
C GLY A 87 -8.00 5.41 -0.91
N TYR A 88 -6.90 5.70 -0.18
CA TYR A 88 -7.01 6.39 1.10
C TYR A 88 -7.73 7.74 0.93
N GLY A 89 -8.69 8.04 1.81
CA GLY A 89 -9.55 9.23 1.71
C GLY A 89 -10.73 9.09 0.76
N GLY A 90 -10.76 8.08 -0.12
CA GLY A 90 -11.87 7.81 -1.03
C GLY A 90 -13.04 7.05 -0.39
N LYS A 91 -14.17 7.02 -1.11
CA LYS A 91 -15.43 6.39 -0.67
C LYS A 91 -15.73 5.05 -1.34
N ILE A 92 -14.89 4.61 -2.28
CA ILE A 92 -15.06 3.36 -3.03
C ILE A 92 -15.03 2.17 -2.08
N LYS A 93 -16.00 1.25 -2.24
CA LYS A 93 -16.10 0.01 -1.45
C LYS A 93 -15.71 -1.23 -2.26
N HIS A 94 -16.08 -1.26 -3.54
CA HIS A 94 -15.84 -2.37 -4.47
C HIS A 94 -14.72 -2.03 -5.46
N PRO A 95 -14.09 -3.02 -6.12
CA PRO A 95 -13.06 -2.76 -7.12
C PRO A 95 -13.57 -1.82 -8.22
N HIS A 96 -12.89 -0.69 -8.39
CA HIS A 96 -13.26 0.35 -9.33
C HIS A 96 -12.03 0.84 -10.10
N TYR A 97 -12.10 0.87 -11.43
CA TYR A 97 -11.07 1.50 -12.24
C TYR A 97 -11.13 3.01 -12.10
N VAL A 98 -9.97 3.60 -11.84
CA VAL A 98 -9.87 5.06 -11.80
C VAL A 98 -9.99 5.60 -13.21
N SER A 99 -10.98 6.47 -13.42
CA SER A 99 -11.26 7.17 -14.68
C SER A 99 -10.89 8.64 -14.59
N LYS A 100 -10.86 9.32 -15.75
CA LYS A 100 -10.60 10.78 -15.82
C LYS A 100 -11.68 11.61 -15.12
N ASP A 101 -12.90 11.06 -14.99
CA ASP A 101 -14.04 11.74 -14.38
C ASP A 101 -14.11 11.53 -12.87
N ASP A 102 -13.22 10.68 -12.32
CA ASP A 102 -13.20 10.43 -10.88
C ASP A 102 -12.56 11.60 -10.12
N THR A 103 -13.19 11.96 -9.01
CA THR A 103 -12.68 12.99 -8.12
C THR A 103 -11.86 12.38 -6.98
N PHE A 104 -10.97 13.18 -6.38
CA PHE A 104 -10.19 12.75 -5.22
C PHE A 104 -11.06 12.34 -4.01
N HIS A 105 -12.24 12.94 -3.86
CA HIS A 105 -13.21 12.54 -2.84
C HIS A 105 -13.76 11.12 -3.04
N LYS A 106 -13.77 10.63 -4.28
CA LYS A 106 -14.29 9.32 -4.63
C LYS A 106 -13.22 8.24 -4.54
N VAL A 107 -12.05 8.46 -5.12
CA VAL A 107 -11.00 7.44 -5.28
C VAL A 107 -9.72 7.72 -4.47
N GLY A 108 -9.53 8.92 -3.94
CA GLY A 108 -8.30 9.37 -3.28
C GLY A 108 -7.34 10.08 -4.24
N ASP A 109 -6.40 10.87 -3.70
CA ASP A 109 -5.46 11.69 -4.48
C ASP A 109 -4.43 10.84 -5.22
N GLU A 110 -3.83 9.89 -4.51
CA GLU A 110 -2.75 9.05 -5.01
C GLU A 110 -3.17 8.18 -6.21
N PRO A 111 -4.33 7.49 -6.18
CA PRO A 111 -4.83 6.74 -7.35
C PRO A 111 -5.04 7.61 -8.60
N ILE A 112 -5.47 8.87 -8.45
CA ILE A 112 -5.61 9.79 -9.58
C ILE A 112 -4.24 10.11 -10.20
N MET A 113 -3.21 10.30 -9.37
CA MET A 113 -1.84 10.54 -9.87
C MET A 113 -1.31 9.33 -10.64
N LEU A 114 -1.49 8.13 -10.09
CA LEU A 114 -1.05 6.86 -10.68
C LEU A 114 -1.79 6.55 -11.99
N SER A 115 -3.10 6.88 -12.08
CA SER A 115 -3.92 6.60 -13.27
C SER A 115 -3.52 7.40 -14.52
N LYS A 116 -2.72 8.45 -14.37
CA LYS A 116 -2.17 9.21 -15.50
C LYS A 116 -1.16 8.41 -16.32
N GLN A 117 -0.55 7.39 -15.73
CA GLN A 117 0.50 6.59 -16.36
C GLN A 117 0.06 5.17 -16.75
N GLY A 118 -1.00 4.67 -16.15
CA GLY A 118 -1.48 3.31 -16.43
C GLY A 118 -2.77 2.97 -15.70
N SER A 119 -3.19 1.72 -15.81
CA SER A 119 -4.42 1.23 -15.17
C SER A 119 -4.28 1.17 -13.66
N VAL A 120 -5.27 1.69 -12.97
CA VAL A 120 -5.35 1.70 -11.51
C VAL A 120 -6.72 1.23 -11.05
N ILE A 121 -6.75 0.26 -10.15
CA ILE A 121 -7.95 -0.19 -9.46
C ILE A 121 -7.89 0.28 -8.01
N VAL A 122 -8.92 0.96 -7.57
CA VAL A 122 -9.14 1.26 -6.15
C VAL A 122 -10.07 0.22 -5.56
N SER A 123 -9.65 -0.42 -4.46
CA SER A 123 -10.47 -1.40 -3.76
C SER A 123 -10.13 -1.44 -2.27
N LYS A 124 -11.15 -1.51 -1.40
CA LYS A 124 -10.94 -1.73 0.05
C LYS A 124 -10.39 -3.13 0.33
N SER A 125 -10.88 -4.13 -0.39
CA SER A 125 -10.33 -5.48 -0.41
C SER A 125 -9.27 -5.57 -1.50
N LYS A 126 -8.00 -5.66 -1.11
CA LYS A 126 -6.89 -5.83 -2.08
C LYS A 126 -7.04 -7.11 -2.88
N LYS A 127 -7.51 -8.20 -2.24
CA LYS A 127 -7.81 -9.46 -2.90
C LYS A 127 -8.78 -9.27 -4.07
N ASP A 128 -9.90 -8.59 -3.84
CA ASP A 128 -10.92 -8.39 -4.88
C ASP A 128 -10.37 -7.51 -6.02
N GLY A 129 -9.54 -6.50 -5.69
CA GLY A 129 -8.85 -5.68 -6.69
C GLY A 129 -7.89 -6.50 -7.55
N ILE A 130 -7.12 -7.41 -6.94
CA ILE A 130 -6.18 -8.30 -7.65
C ILE A 130 -6.94 -9.29 -8.53
N ILE A 131 -8.00 -9.92 -8.02
CA ILE A 131 -8.83 -10.85 -8.77
C ILE A 131 -9.46 -10.15 -9.99
N LYS A 132 -9.93 -8.90 -9.79
CA LYS A 132 -10.45 -8.11 -10.91
C LYS A 132 -9.38 -7.85 -11.98
N ALA A 133 -8.17 -7.44 -11.59
CA ALA A 133 -7.07 -7.24 -12.53
C ALA A 133 -6.74 -8.53 -13.29
N TYR A 134 -6.69 -9.67 -12.62
CA TYR A 134 -6.48 -10.97 -13.26
C TYR A 134 -7.56 -11.31 -14.29
N ASN A 135 -8.84 -11.18 -13.93
CA ASN A 135 -9.97 -11.47 -14.80
C ASN A 135 -10.02 -10.55 -16.03
N ASP A 136 -9.51 -9.32 -15.90
CA ASP A 136 -9.46 -8.33 -16.97
C ASP A 136 -8.20 -8.47 -17.87
N GLY A 137 -7.38 -9.52 -17.65
CA GLY A 137 -6.26 -9.90 -18.50
C GLY A 137 -5.00 -9.07 -18.33
N PHE A 138 -4.73 -8.60 -17.12
CA PHE A 138 -3.42 -8.04 -16.77
C PHE A 138 -2.42 -9.15 -16.47
N ASP A 139 -1.14 -8.89 -16.75
CA ASP A 139 -0.04 -9.85 -16.58
C ASP A 139 0.57 -9.76 -15.17
N ILE A 140 0.49 -8.57 -14.53
CA ILE A 140 1.09 -8.31 -13.22
C ILE A 140 0.33 -7.24 -12.44
N VAL A 141 0.31 -7.37 -11.12
CA VAL A 141 -0.24 -6.35 -10.21
C VAL A 141 0.85 -5.66 -9.43
N LEU A 142 0.83 -4.34 -9.43
CA LEU A 142 1.60 -3.49 -8.52
C LEU A 142 0.73 -3.16 -7.32
N LEU A 143 1.07 -3.71 -6.16
CA LEU A 143 0.28 -3.52 -4.95
C LEU A 143 0.80 -2.32 -4.16
N ASP A 144 0.08 -1.21 -4.25
CA ASP A 144 0.40 -0.01 -3.51
C ASP A 144 0.03 -0.16 -2.03
N ASP A 145 1.01 0.16 -1.16
CA ASP A 145 0.91 0.04 0.30
C ASP A 145 0.45 -1.35 0.78
N GLY A 146 1.05 -2.40 0.16
CA GLY A 146 0.70 -3.81 0.38
C GLY A 146 1.45 -4.49 1.51
N TYR A 147 2.54 -3.91 2.05
CA TYR A 147 3.47 -4.58 2.95
C TYR A 147 2.79 -5.16 4.21
N GLN A 148 1.86 -4.43 4.80
CA GLN A 148 1.17 -4.84 6.02
C GLN A 148 0.01 -5.84 5.79
N ASN A 149 -0.29 -6.21 4.55
CA ASN A 149 -1.33 -7.20 4.27
C ASN A 149 -0.74 -8.61 4.34
N SER A 150 -0.97 -9.28 5.48
CA SER A 150 -0.48 -10.65 5.78
C SER A 150 -1.32 -11.76 5.14
N LYS A 151 -2.32 -11.44 4.32
CA LYS A 151 -3.21 -12.45 3.72
C LYS A 151 -2.88 -12.78 2.27
N ILE A 152 -2.03 -11.99 1.62
CA ILE A 152 -1.71 -12.14 0.20
C ILE A 152 -0.22 -12.45 0.09
N ASN A 153 0.12 -13.55 -0.59
CA ASN A 153 1.50 -13.84 -0.95
C ASN A 153 1.97 -12.82 -1.99
N LYS A 154 3.17 -12.32 -1.82
CA LYS A 154 3.81 -11.35 -2.71
C LYS A 154 5.02 -12.04 -3.31
N ASP A 155 5.20 -11.87 -4.62
CA ASP A 155 6.29 -12.52 -5.34
C ASP A 155 7.57 -11.66 -5.29
N LEU A 156 7.39 -10.33 -5.09
CA LEU A 156 8.49 -9.37 -4.91
C LEU A 156 8.04 -8.19 -4.03
#